data_db53863f7b04e79887f7e7b1b2fede5f
#
_entry.id   db53863f7b04e79887f7e7b1b2fede5f
#
_cell.length_a   1.000
_cell.length_b   1.000
_cell.length_c   1.000
_cell.angle_alpha   90.00
_cell.angle_beta   90.00
_cell.angle_gamma   90.00
#
_symmetry.space_group_name_H-M   'P 1'
#
loop_
_entity.id
_entity.type
_entity.pdbx_description
1 polymer ?
#
loop_
_entity_poly.entity_id
_entity_poly.type
_entity_poly.pdbx_seq_one_letter_code
_entity_poly.pdbx_strand_id
1 'polypeptide(L)'
;MQRAVSTFPLSSGVKLKLLSAGFRFAGDLQHVSPPKLSHEAGLSQQEALEALQVVTGGGAVASFTAMELLQMEAESRNIVTFSSQLDSALGGGVPVGKTTEICGTPGIGKTQLCLQLAVDVQVPPCFGGIEGHVIFVDTEGSFVLQRVIDIAAAAVTHCSLLAEDDEQRGAMATFTVETILSNIFLVRCHDYVELLAELHLLPDFLSDHPRTRLLVIDSVARPFRGFDDLSQRTRLLQGLAQQLVTLATRHDLAVVITNQMTTRVRGSQSQLVPALGESWGHASTIRLLLQWSGSRRLATVVKSPRHMDATVQYQISTDGFRDADQSDER
;
A
#
# COMPACT_ATOMS: atom_id res chain seq x y z
N MET A 1 24.90 28.77 -19.65
CA MET A 1 25.12 27.57 -20.48
C MET A 1 23.83 26.77 -20.50
N GLN A 2 23.25 26.48 -21.66
CA GLN A 2 22.06 25.64 -21.76
C GLN A 2 22.47 24.18 -21.52
N ARG A 3 21.90 23.57 -20.47
CA ARG A 3 22.16 22.16 -20.11
C ARG A 3 21.45 21.24 -21.09
N ALA A 4 22.19 20.28 -21.67
CA ALA A 4 21.60 19.35 -22.65
C ALA A 4 20.66 18.33 -21.98
N VAL A 5 19.55 18.00 -22.62
CA VAL A 5 18.53 17.02 -22.14
C VAL A 5 19.16 15.65 -21.85
N SER A 6 20.17 15.24 -22.61
CA SER A 6 20.90 13.99 -22.42
C SER A 6 21.61 13.87 -21.06
N THR A 7 21.91 14.99 -20.38
CA THR A 7 22.64 15.02 -19.09
C THR A 7 21.72 14.89 -17.86
N PHE A 8 20.40 14.91 -18.05
CA PHE A 8 19.47 14.78 -16.94
C PHE A 8 19.22 13.30 -16.60
N PRO A 9 18.85 12.99 -15.35
CA PRO A 9 18.55 11.62 -14.92
C PRO A 9 17.13 11.17 -15.38
N LEU A 10 16.94 11.12 -16.69
CA LEU A 10 15.75 10.61 -17.35
C LEU A 10 16.01 9.21 -17.91
N SER A 11 14.99 8.38 -18.05
CA SER A 11 15.11 7.07 -18.69
C SER A 11 15.61 7.21 -20.13
N SER A 12 16.33 6.18 -20.62
CA SER A 12 16.87 6.17 -21.99
C SER A 12 15.78 6.34 -23.04
N GLY A 13 14.59 5.74 -22.82
CA GLY A 13 13.45 5.86 -23.70
C GLY A 13 12.89 7.27 -23.78
N VAL A 14 12.72 7.94 -22.63
CA VAL A 14 12.24 9.33 -22.58
C VAL A 14 13.26 10.28 -23.22
N LYS A 15 14.56 10.11 -22.97
CA LYS A 15 15.61 10.90 -23.62
C LYS A 15 15.55 10.80 -25.15
N LEU A 16 15.41 9.57 -25.66
CA LEU A 16 15.37 9.32 -27.09
C LEU A 16 14.13 9.98 -27.74
N LYS A 17 12.96 9.85 -27.11
CA LYS A 17 11.72 10.47 -27.57
C LYS A 17 11.82 12.01 -27.58
N LEU A 18 12.37 12.62 -26.52
CA LEU A 18 12.57 14.07 -26.43
C LEU A 18 13.54 14.57 -27.50
N LEU A 19 14.67 13.89 -27.70
CA LEU A 19 15.66 14.25 -28.71
C LEU A 19 15.09 14.09 -30.13
N SER A 20 14.29 13.05 -30.40
CA SER A 20 13.63 12.81 -31.69
C SER A 20 12.59 13.88 -31.99
N ALA A 21 11.91 14.39 -30.97
CA ALA A 21 10.95 15.49 -31.08
C ALA A 21 11.60 16.88 -31.15
N GLY A 22 12.94 16.95 -31.11
CA GLY A 22 13.69 18.22 -31.28
C GLY A 22 14.03 18.93 -29.98
N PHE A 23 13.65 18.42 -28.81
CA PHE A 23 13.98 19.00 -27.51
C PHE A 23 15.41 18.59 -27.12
N ARG A 24 16.39 19.48 -27.33
CA ARG A 24 17.83 19.22 -27.12
C ARG A 24 18.37 19.80 -25.83
N PHE A 25 17.80 20.91 -25.37
CA PHE A 25 18.27 21.67 -24.22
C PHE A 25 17.14 21.90 -23.21
N ALA A 26 17.48 22.12 -21.94
CA ALA A 26 16.54 22.44 -20.88
C ALA A 26 15.65 23.66 -21.22
N GLY A 27 16.22 24.64 -21.93
CA GLY A 27 15.49 25.83 -22.37
C GLY A 27 14.33 25.54 -23.32
N ASP A 28 14.42 24.47 -24.10
CA ASP A 28 13.39 24.08 -25.06
C ASP A 28 12.12 23.59 -24.34
N LEU A 29 12.23 23.19 -23.08
CA LEU A 29 11.16 22.63 -22.25
C LEU A 29 10.56 23.63 -21.24
N GLN A 30 11.17 24.83 -21.07
CA GLN A 30 10.75 25.78 -20.01
C GLN A 30 9.32 26.30 -20.12
N HIS A 31 8.74 26.32 -21.31
CA HIS A 31 7.41 26.87 -21.56
C HIS A 31 6.45 25.86 -22.21
N VAL A 32 6.79 24.56 -22.15
CA VAL A 32 6.00 23.48 -22.72
C VAL A 32 5.12 22.90 -21.62
N SER A 33 3.80 22.85 -21.87
CA SER A 33 2.89 22.19 -20.93
C SER A 33 2.98 20.66 -21.04
N PRO A 34 2.71 19.90 -19.96
CA PRO A 34 2.76 18.43 -19.99
C PRO A 34 1.90 17.80 -21.09
N PRO A 35 0.64 18.23 -21.37
CA PRO A 35 -0.15 17.70 -22.46
C PRO A 35 0.47 17.95 -23.85
N LYS A 36 1.08 19.13 -24.05
CA LYS A 36 1.76 19.48 -25.29
C LYS A 36 3.01 18.62 -25.49
N LEU A 37 3.82 18.46 -24.44
CA LEU A 37 5.02 17.63 -24.50
C LEU A 37 4.68 16.15 -24.74
N SER A 38 3.63 15.65 -24.09
CA SER A 38 3.09 14.31 -24.32
C SER A 38 2.75 14.07 -25.79
N HIS A 39 2.05 15.02 -26.41
CA HIS A 39 1.65 14.93 -27.82
C HIS A 39 2.84 15.05 -28.79
N GLU A 40 3.75 16.02 -28.58
CA GLU A 40 4.86 16.30 -29.48
C GLU A 40 5.98 15.24 -29.40
N ALA A 41 6.28 14.73 -28.19
CA ALA A 41 7.35 13.77 -27.99
C ALA A 41 6.85 12.30 -27.96
N GLY A 42 5.56 12.06 -28.06
CA GLY A 42 4.99 10.71 -27.95
C GLY A 42 5.22 10.07 -26.59
N LEU A 43 5.18 10.90 -25.54
CA LEU A 43 5.30 10.48 -24.13
C LEU A 43 3.90 10.29 -23.54
N SER A 44 3.79 9.46 -22.49
CA SER A 44 2.60 9.50 -21.64
C SER A 44 2.53 10.86 -20.93
N GLN A 45 1.36 11.25 -20.44
CA GLN A 45 1.22 12.51 -19.68
C GLN A 45 2.11 12.51 -18.42
N GLN A 46 2.26 11.35 -17.81
CA GLN A 46 3.10 11.18 -16.62
C GLN A 46 4.59 11.28 -16.96
N GLU A 47 5.07 10.61 -18.01
CA GLU A 47 6.46 10.75 -18.51
C GLU A 47 6.79 12.20 -18.89
N ALA A 48 5.84 12.90 -19.51
CA ALA A 48 6.00 14.31 -19.88
C ALA A 48 6.11 15.21 -18.64
N LEU A 49 5.29 14.96 -17.62
CA LEU A 49 5.33 15.67 -16.34
C LEU A 49 6.65 15.44 -15.60
N GLU A 50 7.09 14.19 -15.47
CA GLU A 50 8.36 13.83 -14.85
C GLU A 50 9.57 14.43 -15.59
N ALA A 51 9.55 14.36 -16.92
CA ALA A 51 10.60 14.96 -17.74
C ALA A 51 10.70 16.47 -17.52
N LEU A 52 9.58 17.19 -17.49
CA LEU A 52 9.55 18.62 -17.19
C LEU A 52 10.05 18.90 -15.77
N GLN A 53 9.63 18.16 -14.77
CA GLN A 53 10.09 18.31 -13.38
C GLN A 53 11.61 18.14 -13.25
N VAL A 54 12.17 17.14 -13.91
CA VAL A 54 13.62 16.84 -13.87
C VAL A 54 14.44 17.89 -14.63
N VAL A 55 13.95 18.37 -15.78
CA VAL A 55 14.70 19.25 -16.66
C VAL A 55 14.61 20.72 -16.26
N THR A 56 13.48 21.17 -15.72
CA THR A 56 13.32 22.55 -15.25
C THR A 56 14.04 22.85 -13.92
N GLY A 57 14.79 21.88 -13.41
CA GLY A 57 15.72 22.11 -12.28
C GLY A 57 15.10 21.96 -10.91
N GLY A 58 14.29 21.01 -10.76
CA GLY A 58 13.69 20.65 -9.48
C GLY A 58 12.45 21.48 -9.23
N GLY A 59 11.42 20.82 -9.13
CA GLY A 59 10.29 21.19 -8.35
C GLY A 59 9.93 22.68 -8.42
N ALA A 60 9.20 23.09 -9.41
CA ALA A 60 7.95 23.66 -8.98
C ALA A 60 7.38 22.56 -8.06
N VAL A 61 7.63 22.70 -6.75
CA VAL A 61 6.85 21.97 -5.74
C VAL A 61 5.43 22.18 -6.23
N ALA A 62 4.76 21.10 -6.66
CA ALA A 62 3.37 21.20 -7.05
C ALA A 62 2.66 21.74 -5.81
N SER A 63 2.45 23.05 -5.77
CA SER A 63 1.81 23.69 -4.63
C SER A 63 0.32 23.62 -4.92
N PHE A 64 -0.37 22.81 -4.13
CA PHE A 64 -1.81 22.73 -4.17
C PHE A 64 -2.39 23.67 -3.12
N THR A 65 -3.49 24.32 -3.43
CA THR A 65 -4.30 24.99 -2.42
C THR A 65 -4.95 23.93 -1.51
N ALA A 66 -5.30 24.32 -0.29
CA ALA A 66 -6.02 23.41 0.61
C ALA A 66 -7.36 22.92 0.00
N MET A 67 -7.97 23.73 -0.86
CA MET A 67 -9.20 23.34 -1.56
C MET A 67 -8.96 22.25 -2.61
N GLU A 68 -7.87 22.37 -3.41
CA GLU A 68 -7.47 21.34 -4.36
C GLU A 68 -7.12 20.05 -3.65
N LEU A 69 -6.39 20.12 -2.53
CA LEU A 69 -6.09 18.95 -1.69
C LEU A 69 -7.36 18.30 -1.15
N LEU A 70 -8.34 19.09 -0.73
CA LEU A 70 -9.64 18.59 -0.24
C LEU A 70 -10.40 17.85 -1.35
N GLN A 71 -10.37 18.37 -2.59
CA GLN A 71 -10.99 17.71 -3.75
C GLN A 71 -10.26 16.40 -4.08
N MET A 72 -8.93 16.40 -4.11
CA MET A 72 -8.13 15.18 -4.31
C MET A 72 -8.38 14.14 -3.21
N GLU A 73 -8.55 14.57 -1.97
CA GLU A 73 -8.88 13.69 -0.86
C GLU A 73 -10.30 13.13 -0.93
N ALA A 74 -11.27 13.88 -1.46
CA ALA A 74 -12.62 13.39 -1.70
C ALA A 74 -12.68 12.31 -2.80
N GLU A 75 -11.74 12.36 -3.75
CA GLU A 75 -11.57 11.35 -4.81
C GLU A 75 -10.64 10.20 -4.37
N SER A 76 -10.06 10.26 -3.16
CA SER A 76 -9.15 9.24 -2.67
C SER A 76 -9.86 7.89 -2.50
N ARG A 77 -9.19 6.85 -3.00
CA ARG A 77 -9.73 5.49 -2.93
C ARG A 77 -9.22 4.80 -1.68
N ASN A 78 -10.07 3.98 -1.09
CA ASN A 78 -9.73 3.12 0.03
C ASN A 78 -10.02 1.66 -0.33
N ILE A 79 -9.23 0.76 0.22
CA ILE A 79 -9.49 -0.68 0.13
C ILE A 79 -10.43 -1.03 1.29
N VAL A 80 -11.62 -1.50 0.99
CA VAL A 80 -12.59 -2.01 1.98
C VAL A 80 -12.01 -3.25 2.68
N THR A 81 -12.41 -3.51 3.93
CA THR A 81 -11.85 -4.62 4.73
C THR A 81 -12.86 -5.74 5.01
N PHE A 82 -14.04 -5.69 4.44
CA PHE A 82 -15.19 -6.54 4.78
C PHE A 82 -15.53 -6.53 6.29
N SER A 83 -15.08 -5.51 7.01
CA SER A 83 -15.46 -5.16 8.36
C SER A 83 -15.93 -3.71 8.37
N SER A 84 -17.24 -3.49 8.43
CA SER A 84 -17.83 -2.15 8.39
C SER A 84 -17.38 -1.27 9.56
N GLN A 85 -17.12 -1.88 10.72
CA GLN A 85 -16.61 -1.20 11.89
C GLN A 85 -15.15 -0.76 11.69
N LEU A 86 -14.31 -1.61 11.10
CA LEU A 86 -12.91 -1.27 10.81
C LEU A 86 -12.83 -0.22 9.71
N ASP A 87 -13.64 -0.35 8.66
CA ASP A 87 -13.70 0.64 7.57
C ASP A 87 -14.11 2.01 8.11
N SER A 88 -15.14 2.06 8.97
CA SER A 88 -15.55 3.30 9.64
C SER A 88 -14.43 3.89 10.51
N ALA A 89 -13.73 3.06 11.29
CA ALA A 89 -12.60 3.49 12.13
C ALA A 89 -11.41 4.03 11.32
N LEU A 90 -11.21 3.51 10.10
CA LEU A 90 -10.16 3.94 9.18
C LEU A 90 -10.59 5.11 8.25
N GLY A 91 -11.88 5.48 8.27
CA GLY A 91 -12.43 6.53 7.41
C GLY A 91 -12.75 6.06 5.99
N GLY A 92 -13.21 4.82 5.86
CA GLY A 92 -13.66 4.21 4.61
C GLY A 92 -12.79 3.04 4.15
N GLY A 93 -11.87 2.56 5.00
CA GLY A 93 -10.97 1.44 4.69
C GLY A 93 -9.49 1.83 4.66
N VAL A 94 -8.64 0.95 4.12
CA VAL A 94 -7.18 1.18 4.03
C VAL A 94 -6.88 2.13 2.87
N PRO A 95 -6.31 3.32 3.14
CA PRO A 95 -6.16 4.35 2.12
C PRO A 95 -5.05 4.03 1.12
N VAL A 96 -5.34 4.23 -0.15
CA VAL A 96 -4.36 4.23 -1.23
C VAL A 96 -3.49 5.49 -1.14
N GLY A 97 -2.24 5.42 -1.59
CA GLY A 97 -1.28 6.52 -1.49
C GLY A 97 -0.67 6.71 -0.09
N LYS A 98 -0.97 5.84 0.87
CA LYS A 98 -0.51 5.92 2.26
C LYS A 98 0.11 4.60 2.74
N THR A 99 0.84 4.69 3.86
CA THR A 99 1.44 3.53 4.54
C THR A 99 0.66 3.19 5.79
N THR A 100 0.23 1.94 5.92
CA THR A 100 -0.50 1.40 7.07
C THR A 100 0.32 0.30 7.72
N GLU A 101 0.61 0.42 9.01
CA GLU A 101 1.31 -0.59 9.80
C GLU A 101 0.33 -1.34 10.70
N ILE A 102 0.34 -2.66 10.60
CA ILE A 102 -0.46 -3.57 11.44
C ILE A 102 0.46 -4.21 12.47
N CYS A 103 0.32 -3.81 13.73
CA CYS A 103 1.08 -4.35 14.86
C CYS A 103 0.24 -5.36 15.63
N GLY A 104 0.86 -6.35 16.23
CA GLY A 104 0.16 -7.29 17.12
C GLY A 104 0.98 -8.52 17.46
N THR A 105 0.54 -9.23 18.50
CA THR A 105 1.15 -10.48 18.96
C THR A 105 1.01 -11.60 17.91
N PRO A 106 1.85 -12.64 17.95
CA PRO A 106 1.65 -13.83 17.11
C PRO A 106 0.24 -14.43 17.29
N GLY A 107 -0.36 -14.91 16.20
CA GLY A 107 -1.67 -15.55 16.21
C GLY A 107 -2.87 -14.61 16.31
N ILE A 108 -2.68 -13.30 16.44
CA ILE A 108 -3.77 -12.33 16.56
C ILE A 108 -4.54 -12.11 15.24
N GLY A 109 -3.89 -12.36 14.07
CA GLY A 109 -4.54 -12.27 12.77
C GLY A 109 -3.96 -11.23 11.82
N LYS A 110 -2.73 -10.75 12.01
CA LYS A 110 -2.07 -9.79 11.11
C LYS A 110 -2.05 -10.30 9.66
N THR A 111 -1.50 -11.50 9.44
CA THR A 111 -1.49 -12.17 8.13
C THR A 111 -2.90 -12.37 7.57
N GLN A 112 -3.89 -12.71 8.42
CA GLN A 112 -5.27 -12.89 7.98
C GLN A 112 -5.87 -11.61 7.43
N LEU A 113 -5.61 -10.46 8.07
CA LEU A 113 -6.02 -9.16 7.53
C LEU A 113 -5.28 -8.83 6.24
N CYS A 114 -3.99 -9.16 6.13
CA CYS A 114 -3.23 -8.96 4.89
C CYS A 114 -3.75 -9.81 3.73
N LEU A 115 -4.10 -11.09 3.97
CA LEU A 115 -4.71 -11.96 2.96
C LEU A 115 -6.10 -11.48 2.57
N GLN A 116 -6.89 -10.98 3.52
CA GLN A 116 -8.17 -10.34 3.25
C GLN A 116 -7.99 -9.14 2.32
N LEU A 117 -7.11 -8.20 2.64
CA LEU A 117 -6.84 -7.01 1.81
C LEU A 117 -6.32 -7.38 0.41
N ALA A 118 -5.57 -8.49 0.26
CA ALA A 118 -5.12 -8.97 -1.03
C ALA A 118 -6.27 -9.41 -1.95
N VAL A 119 -7.37 -9.86 -1.38
CA VAL A 119 -8.62 -10.15 -2.11
C VAL A 119 -9.41 -8.85 -2.30
N ASP A 120 -9.56 -8.05 -1.26
CA ASP A 120 -10.47 -6.90 -1.20
C ASP A 120 -10.06 -5.77 -2.16
N VAL A 121 -8.76 -5.58 -2.39
CA VAL A 121 -8.25 -4.60 -3.36
C VAL A 121 -8.77 -4.84 -4.77
N GLN A 122 -9.22 -6.06 -5.07
CA GLN A 122 -9.70 -6.50 -6.39
C GLN A 122 -11.21 -6.37 -6.55
N VAL A 123 -11.94 -6.04 -5.48
CA VAL A 123 -13.41 -5.84 -5.53
C VAL A 123 -13.72 -4.78 -6.58
N PRO A 124 -14.71 -5.04 -7.47
CA PRO A 124 -15.11 -4.09 -8.51
C PRO A 124 -15.66 -2.78 -7.95
N PRO A 125 -15.52 -1.65 -8.68
CA PRO A 125 -15.99 -0.33 -8.23
C PRO A 125 -17.50 -0.26 -7.96
N CYS A 126 -18.32 -1.00 -8.71
CA CYS A 126 -19.78 -1.06 -8.49
C CYS A 126 -20.16 -1.70 -7.13
N PHE A 127 -19.24 -2.38 -6.45
CA PHE A 127 -19.38 -2.87 -5.07
C PHE A 127 -18.55 -2.05 -4.06
N GLY A 128 -18.08 -0.85 -4.44
CA GLY A 128 -17.30 0.02 -3.58
C GLY A 128 -15.80 -0.31 -3.51
N GLY A 129 -15.30 -1.21 -4.36
CA GLY A 129 -13.88 -1.56 -4.45
C GLY A 129 -13.10 -0.68 -5.41
N ILE A 130 -11.84 -1.06 -5.68
CA ILE A 130 -10.92 -0.30 -6.54
C ILE A 130 -10.36 -1.10 -7.72
N GLU A 131 -10.70 -2.38 -7.82
CA GLU A 131 -10.32 -3.29 -8.92
C GLU A 131 -8.80 -3.30 -9.20
N GLY A 132 -7.99 -3.32 -8.12
CA GLY A 132 -6.54 -3.27 -8.18
C GLY A 132 -5.89 -4.64 -8.09
N HIS A 133 -4.62 -4.74 -8.51
CA HIS A 133 -3.77 -5.91 -8.28
C HIS A 133 -2.97 -5.74 -7.00
N VAL A 134 -2.35 -6.83 -6.51
CA VAL A 134 -1.57 -6.83 -5.29
C VAL A 134 -0.19 -7.48 -5.46
N ILE A 135 0.82 -6.88 -4.85
CA ILE A 135 2.12 -7.51 -4.61
C ILE A 135 2.17 -7.90 -3.13
N PHE A 136 2.36 -9.19 -2.86
CA PHE A 136 2.47 -9.73 -1.51
C PHE A 136 3.89 -10.21 -1.27
N VAL A 137 4.64 -9.49 -0.42
CA VAL A 137 5.99 -9.86 0.00
C VAL A 137 5.90 -10.66 1.29
N ASP A 138 6.12 -11.97 1.19
CA ASP A 138 6.11 -12.92 2.31
C ASP A 138 7.54 -13.14 2.81
N THR A 139 7.82 -12.66 4.02
CA THR A 139 9.13 -12.85 4.67
C THR A 139 9.11 -13.94 5.75
N GLU A 140 7.92 -14.39 6.15
CA GLU A 140 7.75 -15.39 7.22
C GLU A 140 7.41 -16.79 6.71
N GLY A 141 7.07 -16.93 5.43
CA GLY A 141 6.56 -18.18 4.85
C GLY A 141 5.11 -18.45 5.28
N SER A 142 4.37 -17.39 5.57
CA SER A 142 3.02 -17.46 6.16
C SER A 142 1.89 -17.31 5.14
N PHE A 143 2.21 -17.12 3.86
CA PHE A 143 1.22 -17.07 2.79
C PHE A 143 0.67 -18.47 2.50
N VAL A 144 -0.61 -18.68 2.83
CA VAL A 144 -1.31 -19.96 2.64
C VAL A 144 -2.32 -19.81 1.52
N LEU A 145 -2.04 -20.42 0.35
CA LEU A 145 -2.87 -20.32 -0.85
C LEU A 145 -4.32 -20.77 -0.60
N GLN A 146 -4.52 -21.90 0.11
CA GLN A 146 -5.87 -22.38 0.41
C GLN A 146 -6.69 -21.33 1.17
N ARG A 147 -6.05 -20.60 2.08
CA ARG A 147 -6.73 -19.54 2.84
C ARG A 147 -7.13 -18.37 1.94
N VAL A 148 -6.32 -18.01 0.96
CA VAL A 148 -6.68 -16.99 -0.04
C VAL A 148 -7.87 -17.44 -0.88
N ILE A 149 -7.91 -18.71 -1.28
CA ILE A 149 -9.04 -19.30 -2.02
C ILE A 149 -10.33 -19.21 -1.20
N ASP A 150 -10.30 -19.56 0.09
CA ASP A 150 -11.47 -19.50 0.96
C ASP A 150 -12.01 -18.06 1.09
N ILE A 151 -11.12 -17.09 1.31
CA ILE A 151 -11.46 -15.66 1.40
C ILE A 151 -12.01 -15.15 0.05
N ALA A 152 -11.37 -15.51 -1.06
CA ALA A 152 -11.81 -15.12 -2.40
C ALA A 152 -13.20 -15.67 -2.73
N ALA A 153 -13.44 -16.95 -2.43
CA ALA A 153 -14.75 -17.57 -2.64
C ALA A 153 -15.85 -16.88 -1.83
N ALA A 154 -15.56 -16.52 -0.58
CA ALA A 154 -16.47 -15.77 0.27
C ALA A 154 -16.75 -14.36 -0.28
N ALA A 155 -15.72 -13.65 -0.76
CA ALA A 155 -15.87 -12.32 -1.36
C ALA A 155 -16.70 -12.36 -2.64
N VAL A 156 -16.42 -13.32 -3.54
CA VAL A 156 -17.21 -13.54 -4.78
C VAL A 156 -18.66 -13.85 -4.44
N THR A 157 -18.91 -14.75 -3.49
CA THR A 157 -20.26 -15.09 -3.03
C THR A 157 -20.98 -13.86 -2.49
N HIS A 158 -20.33 -13.08 -1.64
CA HIS A 158 -20.89 -11.87 -1.05
C HIS A 158 -21.30 -10.85 -2.12
N CYS A 159 -20.40 -10.52 -3.06
CA CYS A 159 -20.69 -9.59 -4.16
C CYS A 159 -21.80 -10.12 -5.07
N SER A 160 -21.84 -11.44 -5.33
CA SER A 160 -22.89 -12.08 -6.12
C SER A 160 -24.28 -11.92 -5.49
N LEU A 161 -24.36 -11.99 -4.16
CA LEU A 161 -25.62 -11.80 -3.42
C LEU A 161 -26.09 -10.33 -3.44
N LEU A 162 -25.16 -9.38 -3.61
CA LEU A 162 -25.44 -7.94 -3.68
C LEU A 162 -25.70 -7.44 -5.11
N ALA A 163 -25.53 -8.30 -6.14
CA ALA A 163 -25.63 -7.91 -7.53
C ALA A 163 -27.12 -7.73 -7.95
N GLU A 164 -27.59 -6.50 -7.90
CA GLU A 164 -28.98 -6.12 -8.20
C GLU A 164 -29.17 -5.63 -9.64
N ASP A 165 -28.20 -4.91 -10.20
CA ASP A 165 -28.29 -4.29 -11.51
C ASP A 165 -27.40 -5.01 -12.56
N ASP A 166 -27.51 -4.57 -13.84
CA ASP A 166 -26.77 -5.17 -14.94
C ASP A 166 -25.27 -4.89 -14.90
N GLU A 167 -24.84 -3.74 -14.35
CA GLU A 167 -23.43 -3.40 -14.19
C GLU A 167 -22.79 -4.34 -13.17
N GLN A 168 -23.42 -4.53 -12.02
CA GLN A 168 -22.96 -5.43 -10.98
C GLN A 168 -22.93 -6.89 -11.45
N ARG A 169 -23.98 -7.34 -12.14
CA ARG A 169 -24.01 -8.69 -12.74
C ARG A 169 -22.91 -8.86 -13.81
N GLY A 170 -22.65 -7.82 -14.61
CA GLY A 170 -21.56 -7.80 -15.58
C GLY A 170 -20.18 -7.90 -14.93
N ALA A 171 -19.96 -7.17 -13.83
CA ALA A 171 -18.70 -7.20 -13.07
C ALA A 171 -18.42 -8.60 -12.47
N MET A 172 -19.46 -9.33 -12.06
CA MET A 172 -19.29 -10.70 -11.53
C MET A 172 -18.78 -11.70 -12.58
N ALA A 173 -18.91 -11.42 -13.88
CA ALA A 173 -18.36 -12.28 -14.93
C ALA A 173 -16.80 -12.31 -14.90
N THR A 174 -16.17 -11.28 -14.38
CA THR A 174 -14.71 -11.16 -14.27
C THR A 174 -14.20 -11.28 -12.83
N PHE A 175 -15.03 -11.03 -11.83
CA PHE A 175 -14.67 -11.17 -10.41
C PHE A 175 -14.86 -12.62 -9.95
N THR A 176 -13.90 -13.48 -10.29
CA THR A 176 -13.88 -14.91 -9.97
C THR A 176 -12.67 -15.26 -9.11
N VAL A 177 -12.70 -16.41 -8.45
CA VAL A 177 -11.57 -16.91 -7.65
C VAL A 177 -10.30 -17.01 -8.50
N GLU A 178 -10.40 -17.52 -9.73
CA GLU A 178 -9.28 -17.67 -10.66
C GLU A 178 -8.68 -16.32 -11.03
N THR A 179 -9.51 -15.31 -11.33
CA THR A 179 -9.04 -13.96 -11.63
C THR A 179 -8.36 -13.32 -10.43
N ILE A 180 -8.96 -13.48 -9.23
CA ILE A 180 -8.38 -12.97 -7.98
C ILE A 180 -6.99 -13.56 -7.75
N LEU A 181 -6.83 -14.87 -7.90
CA LEU A 181 -5.53 -15.53 -7.74
C LEU A 181 -4.50 -15.09 -8.78
N SER A 182 -4.94 -14.83 -10.02
CA SER A 182 -4.08 -14.39 -11.12
C SER A 182 -3.53 -12.97 -10.93
N ASN A 183 -4.18 -12.15 -10.11
CA ASN A 183 -3.81 -10.77 -9.82
C ASN A 183 -3.01 -10.61 -8.51
N ILE A 184 -2.61 -11.71 -7.87
CA ILE A 184 -1.76 -11.72 -6.67
C ILE A 184 -0.34 -12.12 -7.07
N PHE A 185 0.59 -11.17 -7.00
CA PHE A 185 2.01 -11.40 -7.25
C PHE A 185 2.71 -11.70 -5.93
N LEU A 186 3.08 -12.96 -5.71
CA LEU A 186 3.75 -13.40 -4.49
C LEU A 186 5.28 -13.34 -4.65
N VAL A 187 5.93 -12.57 -3.77
CA VAL A 187 7.40 -12.48 -3.66
C VAL A 187 7.81 -13.04 -2.30
N ARG A 188 8.82 -13.92 -2.26
CA ARG A 188 9.36 -14.44 -1.02
C ARG A 188 10.74 -13.87 -0.77
N CYS A 189 10.94 -13.28 0.42
CA CYS A 189 12.21 -12.74 0.87
C CYS A 189 12.61 -13.40 2.19
N HIS A 190 13.84 -13.87 2.29
CA HIS A 190 14.34 -14.59 3.46
C HIS A 190 15.10 -13.67 4.42
N ASP A 191 15.72 -12.61 3.91
CA ASP A 191 16.50 -11.66 4.67
C ASP A 191 16.26 -10.20 4.22
N TYR A 192 16.95 -9.26 4.89
CA TYR A 192 16.79 -7.84 4.59
C TYR A 192 17.43 -7.43 3.25
N VAL A 193 18.42 -8.17 2.76
CA VAL A 193 19.10 -7.88 1.48
C VAL A 193 18.16 -8.16 0.34
N GLU A 194 17.52 -9.34 0.36
CA GLU A 194 16.49 -9.72 -0.62
C GLU A 194 15.33 -8.74 -0.58
N LEU A 195 14.82 -8.39 0.61
CA LEU A 195 13.73 -7.43 0.75
C LEU A 195 14.08 -6.06 0.15
N LEU A 196 15.27 -5.53 0.44
CA LEU A 196 15.68 -4.23 -0.10
C LEU A 196 15.92 -4.28 -1.61
N ALA A 197 16.46 -5.39 -2.13
CA ALA A 197 16.66 -5.61 -3.56
C ALA A 197 15.32 -5.65 -4.31
N GLU A 198 14.35 -6.41 -3.81
CA GLU A 198 13.00 -6.48 -4.38
C GLU A 198 12.31 -5.11 -4.40
N LEU A 199 12.37 -4.38 -3.29
CA LEU A 199 11.79 -3.04 -3.23
C LEU A 199 12.46 -2.06 -4.19
N HIS A 200 13.74 -2.27 -4.51
CA HIS A 200 14.45 -1.46 -5.49
C HIS A 200 13.96 -1.72 -6.93
N LEU A 201 13.54 -2.95 -7.22
CA LEU A 201 13.00 -3.35 -8.52
C LEU A 201 11.52 -3.03 -8.71
N LEU A 202 10.78 -2.78 -7.61
CA LEU A 202 9.34 -2.51 -7.66
C LEU A 202 8.93 -1.35 -8.59
N PRO A 203 9.63 -0.21 -8.69
CA PRO A 203 9.22 0.88 -9.59
C PRO A 203 9.10 0.44 -11.06
N ASP A 204 10.02 -0.40 -11.54
CA ASP A 204 9.99 -0.94 -12.90
C ASP A 204 8.81 -1.91 -13.07
N PHE A 205 8.64 -2.84 -12.10
CA PHE A 205 7.50 -3.75 -12.07
C PHE A 205 6.15 -3.02 -12.08
N LEU A 206 6.01 -1.97 -11.27
CA LEU A 206 4.78 -1.18 -11.18
C LEU A 206 4.49 -0.41 -12.47
N SER A 207 5.52 -0.02 -13.20
CA SER A 207 5.38 0.61 -14.53
C SER A 207 4.80 -0.37 -15.55
N ASP A 208 5.16 -1.66 -15.47
CA ASP A 208 4.64 -2.72 -16.33
C ASP A 208 3.25 -3.22 -15.85
N HIS A 209 2.91 -3.02 -14.57
CA HIS A 209 1.67 -3.46 -13.94
C HIS A 209 0.89 -2.28 -13.33
N PRO A 210 0.36 -1.35 -14.15
CA PRO A 210 -0.22 -0.08 -13.69
C PRO A 210 -1.53 -0.23 -12.89
N ARG A 211 -2.13 -1.43 -12.88
CA ARG A 211 -3.32 -1.75 -12.06
C ARG A 211 -2.99 -2.13 -10.63
N THR A 212 -1.72 -2.29 -10.26
CA THR A 212 -1.33 -2.61 -8.88
C THR A 212 -1.71 -1.47 -7.95
N ARG A 213 -2.42 -1.78 -6.86
CA ARG A 213 -2.93 -0.80 -5.87
C ARG A 213 -2.59 -1.17 -4.44
N LEU A 214 -2.06 -2.37 -4.20
CA LEU A 214 -1.68 -2.83 -2.87
C LEU A 214 -0.29 -3.45 -2.89
N LEU A 215 0.55 -3.04 -1.96
CA LEU A 215 1.80 -3.71 -1.58
C LEU A 215 1.67 -4.17 -0.13
N VAL A 216 1.77 -5.45 0.10
CA VAL A 216 1.83 -6.06 1.44
C VAL A 216 3.25 -6.51 1.73
N ILE A 217 3.75 -6.25 2.95
CA ILE A 217 5.00 -6.81 3.46
C ILE A 217 4.70 -7.51 4.80
N ASP A 218 4.69 -8.82 4.81
CA ASP A 218 4.40 -9.65 5.99
C ASP A 218 5.58 -10.56 6.32
N SER A 219 6.45 -10.15 7.25
CA SER A 219 6.51 -8.94 8.06
C SER A 219 7.79 -8.14 7.78
N VAL A 220 7.76 -6.84 8.08
CA VAL A 220 8.98 -6.02 8.02
C VAL A 220 9.95 -6.35 9.17
N ALA A 221 9.46 -6.88 10.29
CA ALA A 221 10.28 -7.11 11.47
C ALA A 221 11.24 -8.31 11.33
N ARG A 222 10.81 -9.37 10.63
CA ARG A 222 11.58 -10.62 10.53
C ARG A 222 12.93 -10.45 9.83
N PRO A 223 13.05 -9.80 8.66
CA PRO A 223 14.32 -9.62 7.97
C PRO A 223 15.38 -8.87 8.79
N PHE A 224 14.95 -8.02 9.72
CA PHE A 224 15.85 -7.26 10.59
C PHE A 224 16.05 -7.87 11.98
N ARG A 225 15.61 -9.11 12.20
CA ARG A 225 15.82 -9.83 13.45
C ARG A 225 17.28 -10.31 13.55
N GLY A 226 17.90 -10.15 14.70
CA GLY A 226 19.30 -10.57 14.93
C GLY A 226 20.34 -9.64 14.33
N PHE A 227 19.99 -8.41 14.03
CA PHE A 227 20.92 -7.40 13.55
C PHE A 227 21.78 -6.90 14.71
N ASP A 228 23.10 -7.14 14.69
CA ASP A 228 24.01 -6.79 15.79
C ASP A 228 24.30 -5.29 15.85
N ASP A 229 24.48 -4.63 14.70
CA ASP A 229 24.68 -3.18 14.61
C ASP A 229 23.36 -2.43 14.58
N LEU A 230 22.92 -1.96 15.75
CA LEU A 230 21.71 -1.16 15.91
C LEU A 230 21.74 0.15 15.11
N SER A 231 22.92 0.76 14.90
CA SER A 231 23.07 2.00 14.16
C SER A 231 22.84 1.76 12.66
N GLN A 232 23.44 0.71 12.11
CA GLN A 232 23.24 0.29 10.73
C GLN A 232 21.79 -0.13 10.49
N ARG A 233 21.22 -0.93 11.39
CA ARG A 233 19.79 -1.32 11.33
C ARG A 233 18.87 -0.12 11.27
N THR A 234 19.11 0.88 12.12
CA THR A 234 18.28 2.10 12.15
C THR A 234 18.35 2.86 10.81
N ARG A 235 19.54 3.00 10.23
CA ARG A 235 19.72 3.65 8.92
C ARG A 235 19.01 2.91 7.80
N LEU A 236 19.12 1.58 7.76
CA LEU A 236 18.43 0.75 6.76
C LEU A 236 16.91 0.85 6.90
N LEU A 237 16.39 0.81 8.12
CA LEU A 237 14.95 0.97 8.40
C LEU A 237 14.44 2.36 8.01
N GLN A 238 15.22 3.43 8.22
CA GLN A 238 14.86 4.77 7.77
C GLN A 238 14.82 4.87 6.24
N GLY A 239 15.81 4.28 5.56
CA GLY A 239 15.82 4.20 4.10
C GLY A 239 14.63 3.43 3.54
N LEU A 240 14.33 2.27 4.15
CA LEU A 240 13.16 1.47 3.83
C LEU A 240 11.86 2.26 4.00
N ALA A 241 11.69 2.94 5.13
CA ALA A 241 10.51 3.75 5.40
C ALA A 241 10.30 4.84 4.33
N GLN A 242 11.37 5.54 3.97
CA GLN A 242 11.32 6.57 2.94
C GLN A 242 10.96 5.99 1.57
N GLN A 243 11.51 4.83 1.23
CA GLN A 243 11.21 4.14 -0.02
C GLN A 243 9.74 3.71 -0.09
N LEU A 244 9.19 3.14 1.00
CA LEU A 244 7.78 2.74 1.08
C LEU A 244 6.83 3.93 0.93
N VAL A 245 7.13 5.06 1.57
CA VAL A 245 6.35 6.31 1.41
C VAL A 245 6.42 6.80 -0.04
N THR A 246 7.60 6.73 -0.65
CA THR A 246 7.78 7.14 -2.06
C THR A 246 6.99 6.24 -3.01
N LEU A 247 7.03 4.91 -2.80
CA LEU A 247 6.24 3.95 -3.58
C LEU A 247 4.74 4.22 -3.42
N ALA A 248 4.26 4.41 -2.19
CA ALA A 248 2.86 4.69 -1.92
C ALA A 248 2.38 5.92 -2.68
N THR A 249 3.11 7.04 -2.60
CA THR A 249 2.69 8.32 -3.17
C THR A 249 2.87 8.42 -4.68
N ARG A 250 3.96 7.85 -5.24
CA ARG A 250 4.25 7.96 -6.67
C ARG A 250 3.43 7.01 -7.54
N HIS A 251 3.12 5.83 -7.02
CA HIS A 251 2.44 4.79 -7.78
C HIS A 251 0.98 4.58 -7.35
N ASP A 252 0.47 5.46 -6.49
CA ASP A 252 -0.91 5.37 -5.98
C ASP A 252 -1.19 3.99 -5.36
N LEU A 253 -0.32 3.57 -4.41
CA LEU A 253 -0.39 2.28 -3.74
C LEU A 253 -0.83 2.43 -2.27
N ALA A 254 -1.70 1.56 -1.81
CA ALA A 254 -1.79 1.25 -0.39
C ALA A 254 -0.58 0.38 -0.01
N VAL A 255 0.26 0.83 0.91
CA VAL A 255 1.37 0.04 1.44
C VAL A 255 1.00 -0.45 2.83
N VAL A 256 0.82 -1.77 2.97
CA VAL A 256 0.47 -2.43 4.24
C VAL A 256 1.66 -3.23 4.72
N ILE A 257 2.12 -2.94 5.93
CA ILE A 257 3.25 -3.63 6.55
C ILE A 257 2.84 -4.24 7.87
N THR A 258 3.22 -5.48 8.13
CA THR A 258 3.01 -6.07 9.45
C THR A 258 4.26 -5.94 10.31
N ASN A 259 4.05 -5.71 11.60
CA ASN A 259 5.10 -5.62 12.59
C ASN A 259 4.76 -6.50 13.80
N GLN A 260 5.78 -7.08 14.39
CA GLN A 260 5.66 -7.92 15.58
C GLN A 260 5.71 -7.05 16.84
N MET A 261 5.30 -7.65 17.98
CA MET A 261 5.45 -7.04 19.29
C MET A 261 6.74 -7.53 19.96
N THR A 262 7.34 -6.67 20.74
CA THR A 262 8.51 -6.99 21.60
C THR A 262 8.28 -6.49 23.02
N THR A 263 8.94 -7.12 23.98
CA THR A 263 8.88 -6.68 25.38
C THR A 263 9.93 -5.61 25.62
N ARG A 264 9.50 -4.44 26.08
CA ARG A 264 10.37 -3.38 26.57
C ARG A 264 10.38 -3.40 28.08
N VAL A 265 11.56 -3.58 28.68
CA VAL A 265 11.74 -3.57 30.12
C VAL A 265 12.25 -2.19 30.55
N ARG A 266 11.52 -1.52 31.43
CA ARG A 266 11.96 -0.28 32.10
C ARG A 266 11.90 -0.50 33.64
N GLY A 267 13.05 -0.70 34.26
CA GLY A 267 13.12 -1.06 35.67
C GLY A 267 12.42 -2.39 35.97
N SER A 268 11.42 -2.38 36.84
CA SER A 268 10.60 -3.56 37.22
C SER A 268 9.37 -3.75 36.33
N GLN A 269 9.11 -2.83 35.40
CA GLN A 269 7.93 -2.89 34.52
C GLN A 269 8.31 -3.41 33.14
N SER A 270 7.50 -4.35 32.62
CA SER A 270 7.57 -4.84 31.26
C SER A 270 6.34 -4.40 30.49
N GLN A 271 6.54 -3.86 29.30
CA GLN A 271 5.47 -3.42 28.41
C GLN A 271 5.66 -4.02 27.01
N LEU A 272 4.60 -4.53 26.43
CA LEU A 272 4.56 -4.93 25.02
C LEU A 272 4.48 -3.68 24.15
N VAL A 273 5.43 -3.55 23.23
CA VAL A 273 5.50 -2.43 22.28
C VAL A 273 5.76 -2.98 20.88
N PRO A 274 5.38 -2.27 19.80
CA PRO A 274 5.76 -2.67 18.45
C PRO A 274 7.28 -2.79 18.31
N ALA A 275 7.73 -3.82 17.60
CA ALA A 275 9.15 -4.04 17.32
C ALA A 275 9.72 -2.90 16.43
N LEU A 276 11.04 -2.92 16.20
CA LEU A 276 11.79 -1.95 15.39
C LEU A 276 12.00 -0.56 16.04
N GLY A 277 11.41 -0.30 17.20
CA GLY A 277 11.67 0.90 18.00
C GLY A 277 10.77 2.10 17.67
N GLU A 278 10.99 3.19 18.42
CA GLU A 278 10.13 4.38 18.34
C GLU A 278 10.29 5.15 17.03
N SER A 279 11.52 5.26 16.51
CA SER A 279 11.80 5.93 15.23
C SER A 279 11.08 5.29 14.04
N TRP A 280 10.94 3.96 14.03
CA TRP A 280 10.11 3.27 13.06
C TRP A 280 8.62 3.64 13.19
N GLY A 281 8.17 3.92 14.42
CA GLY A 281 6.79 4.33 14.69
C GLY A 281 6.31 5.56 13.93
N HIS A 282 7.24 6.39 13.47
CA HIS A 282 6.93 7.57 12.67
C HIS A 282 6.83 7.28 11.17
N ALA A 283 7.30 6.11 10.73
CA ALA A 283 7.37 5.74 9.31
C ALA A 283 5.99 5.57 8.65
N SER A 284 5.05 4.94 9.36
CA SER A 284 3.70 4.71 8.85
C SER A 284 2.79 5.92 9.06
N THR A 285 1.88 6.16 8.10
CA THR A 285 0.83 7.18 8.21
C THR A 285 -0.26 6.73 9.19
N ILE A 286 -0.67 5.47 9.08
CA ILE A 286 -1.67 4.83 9.95
C ILE A 286 -0.99 3.69 10.69
N ARG A 287 -1.35 3.51 11.96
CA ARG A 287 -0.96 2.34 12.75
C ARG A 287 -2.17 1.71 13.39
N LEU A 288 -2.36 0.43 13.09
CA LEU A 288 -3.39 -0.42 13.65
C LEU A 288 -2.75 -1.41 14.62
N LEU A 289 -3.24 -1.43 15.85
CA LEU A 289 -2.82 -2.39 16.88
C LEU A 289 -3.89 -3.47 17.04
N LEU A 290 -3.51 -4.71 16.72
CA LEU A 290 -4.33 -5.89 16.97
C LEU A 290 -3.95 -6.51 18.31
N GLN A 291 -4.93 -6.70 19.19
CA GLN A 291 -4.70 -7.19 20.53
C GLN A 291 -5.83 -8.07 21.05
N TRP A 292 -5.52 -8.92 22.02
CA TRP A 292 -6.50 -9.67 22.76
C TRP A 292 -7.05 -8.86 23.95
N SER A 293 -8.35 -8.94 24.15
CA SER A 293 -9.01 -8.48 25.39
C SER A 293 -9.86 -9.63 25.92
N GLY A 294 -9.31 -10.40 26.86
CA GLY A 294 -9.89 -11.71 27.22
C GLY A 294 -9.87 -12.65 26.01
N SER A 295 -11.03 -13.16 25.62
CA SER A 295 -11.22 -13.99 24.42
C SER A 295 -11.49 -13.21 23.14
N ARG A 296 -11.69 -11.88 23.25
CA ARG A 296 -12.07 -11.01 22.12
C ARG A 296 -10.84 -10.47 21.41
N ARG A 297 -10.92 -10.39 20.09
CA ARG A 297 -9.91 -9.70 19.27
C ARG A 297 -10.33 -8.26 19.04
N LEU A 298 -9.43 -7.32 19.31
CA LEU A 298 -9.65 -5.89 19.14
C LEU A 298 -8.65 -5.32 18.14
N ALA A 299 -9.12 -4.45 17.26
CA ALA A 299 -8.30 -3.63 16.37
C ALA A 299 -8.44 -2.16 16.81
N THR A 300 -7.33 -1.56 17.22
CA THR A 300 -7.27 -0.17 17.69
C THR A 300 -6.45 0.67 16.71
N VAL A 301 -7.02 1.76 16.22
CA VAL A 301 -6.30 2.76 15.42
C VAL A 301 -5.52 3.64 16.40
N VAL A 302 -4.23 3.36 16.59
CA VAL A 302 -3.36 4.09 17.55
C VAL A 302 -2.59 5.25 16.92
N LYS A 303 -2.65 5.38 15.60
CA LYS A 303 -2.11 6.52 14.85
C LYS A 303 -2.90 6.69 13.56
N SER A 304 -3.45 7.88 13.36
CA SER A 304 -4.10 8.29 12.12
C SER A 304 -4.06 9.82 12.00
N PRO A 305 -3.90 10.38 10.80
CA PRO A 305 -3.99 11.82 10.59
C PRO A 305 -5.43 12.35 10.66
N ARG A 306 -6.45 11.49 10.52
CA ARG A 306 -7.86 11.88 10.38
C ARG A 306 -8.73 11.49 11.58
N HIS A 307 -8.43 10.37 12.22
CA HIS A 307 -9.32 9.78 13.23
C HIS A 307 -8.57 9.60 14.55
N MET A 308 -9.28 9.87 15.66
CA MET A 308 -8.78 9.59 17.00
C MET A 308 -8.98 8.12 17.34
N ASP A 309 -8.30 7.66 18.39
CA ASP A 309 -8.27 6.28 18.87
C ASP A 309 -9.63 5.57 18.81
N ALA A 310 -9.86 4.85 17.73
CA ALA A 310 -11.05 4.01 17.57
C ALA A 310 -10.65 2.57 17.82
N THR A 311 -11.46 1.85 18.60
CA THR A 311 -11.28 0.42 18.86
C THR A 311 -12.51 -0.33 18.40
N VAL A 312 -12.30 -1.35 17.56
CA VAL A 312 -13.36 -2.20 17.03
C VAL A 312 -13.08 -3.65 17.36
N GLN A 313 -14.13 -4.43 17.56
CA GLN A 313 -14.01 -5.87 17.75
C GLN A 313 -14.11 -6.58 16.40
N TYR A 314 -13.27 -7.58 16.17
CA TYR A 314 -13.28 -8.38 14.96
C TYR A 314 -13.18 -9.87 15.26
N GLN A 315 -13.52 -10.66 14.26
CA GLN A 315 -13.32 -12.11 14.25
C GLN A 315 -12.63 -12.58 12.96
N ILE A 316 -12.07 -13.77 13.02
CA ILE A 316 -11.51 -14.48 11.87
C ILE A 316 -12.33 -15.74 11.71
N SER A 317 -13.15 -15.77 10.67
CA SER A 317 -13.99 -16.91 10.30
C SER A 317 -13.41 -17.67 9.10
N THR A 318 -14.11 -18.70 8.63
CA THR A 318 -13.81 -19.34 7.35
C THR A 318 -13.81 -18.34 6.20
N ASP A 319 -14.71 -17.37 6.24
CA ASP A 319 -14.92 -16.38 5.18
C ASP A 319 -13.88 -15.24 5.19
N GLY A 320 -13.04 -15.15 6.22
CA GLY A 320 -12.00 -14.15 6.32
C GLY A 320 -12.06 -13.32 7.59
N PHE A 321 -11.58 -12.07 7.50
CA PHE A 321 -11.65 -11.06 8.55
C PHE A 321 -13.03 -10.39 8.49
N ARG A 322 -13.76 -10.33 9.61
CA ARG A 322 -15.14 -9.82 9.67
C ARG A 322 -15.37 -9.07 10.98
N ASP A 323 -16.43 -8.27 11.02
CA ASP A 323 -16.97 -7.76 12.28
C ASP A 323 -17.31 -8.92 13.21
N ALA A 324 -17.14 -8.73 14.51
CA ALA A 324 -17.60 -9.72 15.49
C ALA A 324 -19.13 -9.69 15.60
N ASP A 325 -19.74 -10.86 15.76
CA ASP A 325 -21.17 -10.98 16.00
C ASP A 325 -21.53 -10.28 17.32
N GLN A 326 -22.54 -9.43 17.30
CA GLN A 326 -23.01 -8.74 18.53
C GLN A 326 -23.70 -9.67 19.55
N SER A 327 -23.77 -10.96 19.25
CA SER A 327 -24.49 -11.95 20.08
C SER A 327 -23.76 -12.41 21.35
N ASP A 328 -22.48 -12.03 21.54
CA ASP A 328 -21.69 -12.45 22.70
C ASP A 328 -21.67 -11.45 23.88
N GLU A 329 -22.66 -10.57 23.97
CA GLU A 329 -22.87 -9.68 25.14
C GLU A 329 -23.86 -10.26 26.16
N ARG A 330 -23.80 -11.57 26.44
CA ARG A 330 -24.60 -12.14 27.54
C ARG A 330 -23.73 -12.91 28.52
#